data_1f97f2380f04996bbf48116972aaab72
#
_entry.id   1f97f2380f04996bbf48116972aaab72
#
_cell.length_a   1.000
_cell.length_b   1.000
_cell.length_c   1.000
_cell.angle_alpha   90.00
_cell.angle_beta   90.00
_cell.angle_gamma   90.00
#
_symmetry.space_group_name_H-M   'P 1'
#
loop_
_entity.id
_entity.type
_entity.pdbx_description
1 polymer ?
#
loop_
_entity_poly.entity_id
_entity_poly.type
_entity_poly.pdbx_seq_one_letter_code
_entity_poly.pdbx_strand_id
1 'polypeptide(L)'
;MKTDIQIAQEAQMVHIKEVAAKLDIAEEELDLYGKYKAKLSDELIQRIEKNPNGKLVLVTAINPTPAGEGKTTITVGLGQALGKMGKKASIALREPSLGPCFGVKGGAAGGGYAQVVPMEDLNLHFTGDFHAITSANNLLAAMLDNHIQQGNSLNIDTRQIIWKRCLDMNDRVLRNIVVGMGSKMDGYVREDHFVISVASEIMAILCLANDMEDLKDKLSKIVVAYSVEGKPVTAADLKAVGAMAALLKDALKPNLIQTLEHTPAFVHGGPFANIAHGCNSVRATKLALKLSDIVVTEAGFGADLGAEKFLDIKCRKAGISPDAIVIVATVRALKYNGGVAKADLNQENIDALKAGIVNLEKHIENLQQYGVPIVVTLNQFVTDTEAELSFVQEFVENMGCDFALAKVWEQGGEGGIALAEKVVDVLENKKADFKMLYEDDMSLEDKIHTIATKIYGANGVNYTAAAKKQLQTITDLGFGNLPVCMAKTQYSLSDDQTKLGRPADFDISVRDVYVNAGAGFVVAITGSIMTMPGLPKVPAAEGIDVVDDKIVGLF
;
A
#
# COMPACT_ATOMS: atom_id res chain seq x y z
N MET A 1 -19.89 -1.01 23.52
CA MET A 1 -18.88 -0.18 22.85
C MET A 1 -19.40 0.09 21.44
N LYS A 2 -19.30 1.31 20.91
CA LYS A 2 -19.75 1.61 19.53
C LYS A 2 -18.83 0.93 18.52
N THR A 3 -19.38 0.55 17.37
CA THR A 3 -18.60 0.05 16.24
C THR A 3 -17.94 1.20 15.49
N ASP A 4 -16.92 0.91 14.66
CA ASP A 4 -16.20 1.94 13.91
C ASP A 4 -17.15 2.74 12.99
N ILE A 5 -18.10 2.06 12.31
CA ILE A 5 -19.12 2.73 11.48
C ILE A 5 -20.04 3.64 12.31
N GLN A 6 -20.44 3.23 13.50
CA GLN A 6 -21.30 4.06 14.37
C GLN A 6 -20.56 5.33 14.82
N ILE A 7 -19.26 5.21 15.16
CA ILE A 7 -18.43 6.37 15.52
C ILE A 7 -18.31 7.32 14.33
N ALA A 8 -18.07 6.79 13.13
CA ALA A 8 -17.94 7.59 11.91
C ALA A 8 -19.26 8.30 11.53
N GLN A 9 -20.41 7.63 11.68
CA GLN A 9 -21.74 8.20 11.39
C GLN A 9 -22.17 9.29 12.37
N GLU A 10 -21.65 9.28 13.58
CA GLU A 10 -21.90 10.32 14.60
C GLU A 10 -20.92 11.50 14.50
N ALA A 11 -19.91 11.40 13.61
CA ALA A 11 -18.88 12.43 13.49
C ALA A 11 -19.45 13.78 13.06
N GLN A 12 -19.00 14.84 13.73
CA GLN A 12 -19.31 16.22 13.38
C GLN A 12 -18.30 16.72 12.35
N MET A 13 -18.50 16.35 11.07
CA MET A 13 -17.60 16.79 9.99
C MET A 13 -17.76 18.28 9.70
N VAL A 14 -16.65 18.99 9.52
CA VAL A 14 -16.64 20.36 8.99
C VAL A 14 -16.61 20.32 7.46
N HIS A 15 -16.99 21.43 6.82
CA HIS A 15 -16.95 21.51 5.36
C HIS A 15 -15.49 21.36 4.86
N ILE A 16 -15.29 20.67 3.74
CA ILE A 16 -13.93 20.39 3.24
C ILE A 16 -13.10 21.66 2.96
N LYS A 17 -13.74 22.79 2.66
CA LYS A 17 -13.11 24.10 2.52
C LYS A 17 -12.43 24.56 3.81
N GLU A 18 -13.02 24.27 4.97
CA GLU A 18 -12.45 24.60 6.28
C GLU A 18 -11.23 23.73 6.58
N VAL A 19 -11.27 22.47 6.16
CA VAL A 19 -10.12 21.55 6.25
C VAL A 19 -8.98 22.03 5.35
N ALA A 20 -9.30 22.42 4.11
CA ALA A 20 -8.35 22.93 3.13
C ALA A 20 -7.67 24.23 3.61
N ALA A 21 -8.44 25.13 4.23
CA ALA A 21 -7.93 26.40 4.79
C ALA A 21 -6.84 26.19 5.86
N LYS A 22 -6.85 25.07 6.61
CA LYS A 22 -5.78 24.73 7.56
C LYS A 22 -4.41 24.52 6.90
N LEU A 23 -4.42 24.24 5.60
CA LEU A 23 -3.23 24.02 4.78
C LEU A 23 -2.97 25.16 3.79
N ASP A 24 -3.63 26.31 3.95
CA ASP A 24 -3.55 27.45 3.04
C ASP A 24 -3.93 27.09 1.59
N ILE A 25 -4.88 26.18 1.41
CA ILE A 25 -5.47 25.82 0.11
C ILE A 25 -6.70 26.70 -0.10
N ALA A 26 -6.72 27.43 -1.22
CA ALA A 26 -7.82 28.30 -1.59
C ALA A 26 -9.02 27.51 -2.12
N GLU A 27 -10.23 28.08 -2.03
CA GLU A 27 -11.45 27.41 -2.47
C GLU A 27 -11.45 27.07 -3.97
N GLU A 28 -10.91 27.96 -4.80
CA GLU A 28 -10.77 27.81 -6.24
C GLU A 28 -9.80 26.69 -6.66
N GLU A 29 -8.97 26.20 -5.72
CA GLU A 29 -8.04 25.09 -5.93
C GLU A 29 -8.66 23.72 -5.61
N LEU A 30 -9.96 23.69 -5.26
CA LEU A 30 -10.73 22.50 -4.90
C LEU A 30 -11.77 22.16 -5.95
N ASP A 31 -11.73 20.93 -6.46
CA ASP A 31 -12.84 20.31 -7.18
C ASP A 31 -13.71 19.57 -6.15
N LEU A 32 -14.86 20.14 -5.77
CA LEU A 32 -15.70 19.60 -4.69
C LEU A 32 -16.46 18.34 -5.12
N TYR A 33 -16.36 17.30 -4.31
CA TYR A 33 -17.15 16.06 -4.38
C TYR A 33 -18.13 15.99 -3.19
N GLY A 34 -19.12 16.86 -3.20
CA GLY A 34 -20.03 17.10 -2.08
C GLY A 34 -19.40 18.02 -1.00
N LYS A 35 -19.87 17.89 0.25
CA LYS A 35 -19.48 18.80 1.34
C LYS A 35 -18.15 18.45 1.99
N TYR A 36 -17.77 17.17 1.98
CA TYR A 36 -16.74 16.61 2.86
C TYR A 36 -15.55 16.01 2.12
N LYS A 37 -15.57 16.05 0.79
CA LYS A 37 -14.50 15.53 -0.08
C LYS A 37 -14.18 16.54 -1.16
N ALA A 38 -12.92 16.59 -1.58
CA ALA A 38 -12.50 17.36 -2.74
C ALA A 38 -11.29 16.70 -3.42
N LYS A 39 -11.14 16.92 -4.71
CA LYS A 39 -9.89 16.72 -5.41
C LYS A 39 -9.11 18.03 -5.45
N LEU A 40 -7.78 17.92 -5.53
CA LEU A 40 -6.86 19.04 -5.51
C LEU A 40 -6.38 19.35 -6.92
N SER A 41 -6.44 20.63 -7.29
CA SER A 41 -6.16 21.08 -8.66
C SER A 41 -4.67 21.05 -9.00
N ASP A 42 -4.36 21.05 -10.29
CA ASP A 42 -2.98 21.17 -10.78
C ASP A 42 -2.43 22.59 -10.56
N GLU A 43 -3.30 23.61 -10.51
CA GLU A 43 -2.94 24.99 -10.17
C GLU A 43 -2.37 25.10 -8.74
N LEU A 44 -2.99 24.40 -7.79
CA LEU A 44 -2.44 24.28 -6.44
C LEU A 44 -1.02 23.72 -6.46
N ILE A 45 -0.81 22.60 -7.18
CA ILE A 45 0.51 21.96 -7.25
C ILE A 45 1.56 22.91 -7.81
N GLN A 46 1.23 23.66 -8.87
CA GLN A 46 2.12 24.65 -9.46
C GLN A 46 2.43 25.79 -8.49
N ARG A 47 1.42 26.29 -7.76
CA ARG A 47 1.58 27.40 -6.80
C ARG A 47 2.54 27.05 -5.65
N ILE A 48 2.45 25.81 -5.14
CA ILE A 48 3.23 25.36 -3.99
C ILE A 48 4.56 24.69 -4.35
N GLU A 49 4.88 24.50 -5.62
CA GLU A 49 6.05 23.75 -6.09
C GLU A 49 7.35 24.17 -5.41
N LYS A 50 7.52 25.50 -5.21
CA LYS A 50 8.72 26.09 -4.60
C LYS A 50 8.70 26.12 -3.07
N ASN A 51 7.61 25.70 -2.42
CA ASN A 51 7.57 25.64 -0.97
C ASN A 51 8.63 24.64 -0.46
N PRO A 52 9.22 24.87 0.73
CA PRO A 52 10.06 23.86 1.36
C PRO A 52 9.23 22.62 1.67
N ASN A 53 9.88 21.47 1.70
CA ASN A 53 9.24 20.24 2.19
C ASN A 53 9.18 20.26 3.71
N GLY A 54 8.07 19.82 4.27
CA GLY A 54 7.96 19.44 5.67
C GLY A 54 8.66 18.10 5.94
N LYS A 55 8.55 17.61 7.16
CA LYS A 55 9.11 16.35 7.64
C LYS A 55 8.20 15.18 7.28
N LEU A 56 8.79 14.08 6.81
CA LEU A 56 8.07 12.85 6.45
C LEU A 56 8.25 11.78 7.52
N VAL A 57 7.14 11.32 8.10
CA VAL A 57 7.09 10.21 9.04
C VAL A 57 6.43 9.01 8.37
N LEU A 58 7.18 7.91 8.24
CA LEU A 58 6.66 6.65 7.71
C LEU A 58 6.18 5.76 8.86
N VAL A 59 4.91 5.38 8.85
CA VAL A 59 4.35 4.40 9.77
C VAL A 59 4.32 3.03 9.10
N THR A 60 4.89 2.04 9.75
CA THR A 60 4.90 0.64 9.34
C THR A 60 4.57 -0.25 10.54
N ALA A 61 4.62 -1.57 10.39
CA ALA A 61 4.31 -2.51 11.47
C ALA A 61 5.18 -3.77 11.37
N ILE A 62 5.10 -4.60 12.39
CA ILE A 62 5.54 -6.00 12.33
C ILE A 62 4.68 -6.81 11.36
N ASN A 63 4.99 -8.08 11.10
CA ASN A 63 4.16 -8.93 10.24
C ASN A 63 2.70 -8.95 10.74
N PRO A 64 1.70 -8.78 9.84
CA PRO A 64 0.30 -8.79 10.22
C PRO A 64 -0.13 -10.16 10.77
N THR A 65 -1.00 -10.10 11.79
CA THR A 65 -1.56 -11.26 12.45
C THR A 65 -3.10 -11.24 12.37
N PRO A 66 -3.77 -12.35 12.65
CA PRO A 66 -5.24 -12.36 12.74
C PRO A 66 -5.82 -11.45 13.85
N ALA A 67 -4.97 -10.95 14.75
CA ALA A 67 -5.37 -10.02 15.81
C ALA A 67 -5.42 -8.56 15.33
N GLY A 68 -4.70 -8.25 14.24
CA GLY A 68 -4.50 -6.90 13.73
C GLY A 68 -3.49 -6.08 14.55
N GLU A 69 -2.72 -5.23 13.92
CA GLU A 69 -1.70 -4.36 14.56
C GLU A 69 -2.19 -2.93 14.72
N GLY A 70 -3.21 -2.53 13.95
CA GLY A 70 -3.80 -1.19 14.01
C GLY A 70 -2.90 -0.11 13.39
N LYS A 71 -2.09 -0.44 12.39
CA LYS A 71 -1.17 0.49 11.73
C LYS A 71 -1.87 1.75 11.23
N THR A 72 -2.97 1.64 10.46
CA THR A 72 -3.73 2.80 9.96
C THR A 72 -4.33 3.60 11.11
N THR A 73 -4.84 2.94 12.15
CA THR A 73 -5.34 3.59 13.37
C THR A 73 -4.25 4.43 14.04
N ILE A 74 -3.03 3.89 14.17
CA ILE A 74 -1.87 4.64 14.70
C ILE A 74 -1.50 5.80 13.76
N THR A 75 -1.49 5.59 12.45
CA THR A 75 -1.18 6.66 11.47
C THR A 75 -2.15 7.84 11.61
N VAL A 76 -3.44 7.55 11.68
CA VAL A 76 -4.49 8.57 11.86
C VAL A 76 -4.38 9.22 13.24
N GLY A 77 -4.27 8.43 14.30
CA GLY A 77 -4.16 8.93 15.67
C GLY A 77 -2.92 9.80 15.91
N LEU A 78 -1.78 9.45 15.31
CA LEU A 78 -0.58 10.27 15.34
C LEU A 78 -0.81 11.61 14.64
N GLY A 79 -1.45 11.61 13.46
CA GLY A 79 -1.81 12.85 12.76
C GLY A 79 -2.75 13.74 13.57
N GLN A 80 -3.77 13.15 14.23
CA GLN A 80 -4.67 13.85 15.13
C GLN A 80 -3.93 14.44 16.35
N ALA A 81 -3.03 13.67 16.96
CA ALA A 81 -2.22 14.11 18.10
C ALA A 81 -1.31 15.30 17.74
N LEU A 82 -0.63 15.23 16.59
CA LEU A 82 0.19 16.33 16.09
C LEU A 82 -0.66 17.60 15.88
N GLY A 83 -1.87 17.46 15.33
CA GLY A 83 -2.82 18.57 15.19
C GLY A 83 -3.23 19.17 16.54
N LYS A 84 -3.49 18.35 17.57
CA LYS A 84 -3.77 18.80 18.96
C LYS A 84 -2.60 19.54 19.58
N MET A 85 -1.37 19.16 19.27
CA MET A 85 -0.16 19.86 19.69
C MET A 85 0.09 21.17 18.94
N GLY A 86 -0.83 21.58 18.04
CA GLY A 86 -0.71 22.80 17.25
C GLY A 86 0.30 22.72 16.10
N LYS A 87 0.75 21.52 15.72
CA LYS A 87 1.61 21.34 14.54
C LYS A 87 0.75 21.40 13.27
N LYS A 88 1.28 22.02 12.21
CA LYS A 88 0.66 21.98 10.88
C LYS A 88 0.93 20.61 10.25
N ALA A 89 0.11 19.63 10.61
CA ALA A 89 0.27 18.25 10.22
C ALA A 89 -0.82 17.80 9.24
N SER A 90 -0.48 16.85 8.38
CA SER A 90 -1.42 16.13 7.52
C SER A 90 -1.06 14.65 7.43
N ILE A 91 -2.02 13.86 6.93
CA ILE A 91 -1.86 12.43 6.75
C ILE A 91 -1.95 12.11 5.27
N ALA A 92 -1.15 11.16 4.77
CA ALA A 92 -1.24 10.65 3.40
C ALA A 92 -1.48 9.14 3.42
N LEU A 93 -2.63 8.71 2.91
CA LEU A 93 -3.12 7.33 3.00
C LEU A 93 -3.43 6.74 1.62
N ARG A 94 -3.56 5.42 1.59
CA ARG A 94 -4.10 4.70 0.43
C ARG A 94 -5.63 4.72 0.46
N GLU A 95 -6.22 4.70 -0.73
CA GLU A 95 -7.65 4.44 -0.91
C GLU A 95 -7.93 2.94 -0.77
N PRO A 96 -8.97 2.51 -0.03
CA PRO A 96 -9.31 1.11 0.13
C PRO A 96 -9.97 0.52 -1.14
N SER A 97 -9.72 -0.77 -1.38
CA SER A 97 -10.34 -1.56 -2.44
C SER A 97 -11.64 -2.20 -1.93
N LEU A 98 -12.64 -2.33 -2.80
CA LEU A 98 -13.92 -2.97 -2.49
C LEU A 98 -13.77 -4.45 -2.12
N GLY A 99 -12.88 -5.18 -2.80
CA GLY A 99 -12.70 -6.60 -2.56
C GLY A 99 -12.44 -6.95 -1.09
N PRO A 100 -11.45 -6.37 -0.42
CA PRO A 100 -11.24 -6.54 1.01
C PRO A 100 -12.42 -6.08 1.88
N CYS A 101 -13.07 -4.97 1.55
CA CYS A 101 -14.20 -4.44 2.31
C CYS A 101 -15.36 -5.45 2.39
N PHE A 102 -15.66 -6.12 1.29
CA PHE A 102 -16.71 -7.14 1.22
C PHE A 102 -16.21 -8.55 1.53
N GLY A 103 -14.91 -8.77 1.55
CA GLY A 103 -14.27 -10.07 1.76
C GLY A 103 -13.85 -10.33 3.18
N VAL A 104 -12.67 -9.86 3.50
CA VAL A 104 -12.05 -10.03 4.82
C VAL A 104 -11.98 -8.66 5.47
N LYS A 105 -12.74 -8.41 6.49
CA LYS A 105 -12.79 -7.17 7.26
C LYS A 105 -11.47 -6.37 7.24
N GLY A 106 -11.53 -5.08 6.96
CA GLY A 106 -10.39 -4.18 7.02
C GLY A 106 -10.39 -3.11 5.93
N GLY A 107 -11.15 -2.03 6.11
CA GLY A 107 -11.00 -0.80 5.35
C GLY A 107 -9.74 -0.03 5.77
N ALA A 108 -9.28 0.90 4.92
CA ALA A 108 -8.11 1.73 5.20
C ALA A 108 -8.49 3.05 5.94
N ALA A 109 -9.60 3.09 6.65
CA ALA A 109 -10.10 4.30 7.31
C ALA A 109 -9.55 4.55 8.72
N GLY A 110 -8.84 3.59 9.31
CA GLY A 110 -8.49 3.58 10.73
C GLY A 110 -9.55 2.86 11.57
N GLY A 111 -9.63 3.13 12.87
CA GLY A 111 -10.59 2.50 13.76
C GLY A 111 -10.78 3.27 15.07
N GLY A 112 -11.90 3.02 15.76
CA GLY A 112 -12.27 3.74 16.98
C GLY A 112 -12.36 5.24 16.75
N TYR A 113 -11.74 6.00 17.64
CA TYR A 113 -11.68 7.46 17.54
C TYR A 113 -10.51 8.00 16.70
N ALA A 114 -9.76 7.11 16.04
CA ALA A 114 -8.71 7.46 15.09
C ALA A 114 -9.09 7.00 13.68
N GLN A 115 -10.02 7.71 13.04
CA GLN A 115 -10.56 7.42 11.71
C GLN A 115 -10.51 8.64 10.79
N VAL A 116 -10.42 8.37 9.48
CA VAL A 116 -10.70 9.35 8.42
C VAL A 116 -12.18 9.24 8.01
N VAL A 117 -12.78 10.38 7.74
CA VAL A 117 -14.20 10.49 7.38
C VAL A 117 -14.38 11.40 6.14
N PRO A 118 -15.41 11.14 5.30
CA PRO A 118 -16.52 10.18 5.44
C PRO A 118 -16.09 8.74 5.17
N MET A 119 -16.28 7.85 6.15
CA MET A 119 -15.77 6.48 6.11
C MET A 119 -16.53 5.60 5.10
N GLU A 120 -17.84 5.75 5.01
CA GLU A 120 -18.69 4.99 4.08
C GLU A 120 -18.27 5.28 2.62
N ASP A 121 -18.18 6.57 2.26
CA ASP A 121 -17.77 6.98 0.91
C ASP A 121 -16.39 6.44 0.57
N LEU A 122 -15.44 6.56 1.52
CA LEU A 122 -14.08 6.10 1.32
C LEU A 122 -13.99 4.59 1.02
N ASN A 123 -14.78 3.78 1.73
CA ASN A 123 -14.74 2.32 1.60
C ASN A 123 -15.61 1.77 0.47
N LEU A 124 -16.56 2.52 -0.06
CA LEU A 124 -17.49 2.07 -1.11
C LEU A 124 -17.23 2.78 -2.44
N HIS A 125 -17.76 3.98 -2.61
CA HIS A 125 -17.62 4.78 -3.82
C HIS A 125 -17.08 6.16 -3.48
N PHE A 126 -15.76 6.31 -3.51
CA PHE A 126 -15.11 7.53 -3.02
C PHE A 126 -15.24 8.70 -4.00
N THR A 127 -14.37 8.80 -4.98
CA THR A 127 -14.34 9.85 -6.00
C THR A 127 -14.20 9.30 -7.42
N GLY A 128 -14.25 7.98 -7.58
CA GLY A 128 -14.23 7.30 -8.87
C GLY A 128 -12.85 6.87 -9.37
N ASP A 129 -11.79 7.00 -8.55
CA ASP A 129 -10.42 6.68 -8.97
C ASP A 129 -10.26 5.20 -9.32
N PHE A 130 -10.80 4.29 -8.52
CA PHE A 130 -10.79 2.85 -8.80
C PHE A 130 -11.58 2.49 -10.05
N HIS A 131 -12.73 3.14 -10.27
CA HIS A 131 -13.49 2.96 -11.50
C HIS A 131 -12.70 3.41 -12.74
N ALA A 132 -12.01 4.55 -12.66
CA ALA A 132 -11.17 5.07 -13.74
C ALA A 132 -10.01 4.11 -14.06
N ILE A 133 -9.33 3.59 -13.03
CA ILE A 133 -8.24 2.61 -13.18
C ILE A 133 -8.76 1.32 -13.84
N THR A 134 -9.86 0.78 -13.32
CA THR A 134 -10.50 -0.44 -13.87
C THR A 134 -10.91 -0.24 -15.32
N SER A 135 -11.50 0.91 -15.64
CA SER A 135 -11.94 1.25 -17.00
C SER A 135 -10.75 1.39 -17.96
N ALA A 136 -9.68 2.07 -17.57
CA ALA A 136 -8.48 2.23 -18.39
C ALA A 136 -7.78 0.88 -18.63
N ASN A 137 -7.70 0.03 -17.60
CA ASN A 137 -7.14 -1.32 -17.71
C ASN A 137 -7.93 -2.18 -18.71
N ASN A 138 -9.25 -2.18 -18.60
CA ASN A 138 -10.11 -3.00 -19.43
C ASN A 138 -10.27 -2.43 -20.85
N LEU A 139 -10.16 -1.10 -21.03
CA LEU A 139 -10.05 -0.49 -22.36
C LEU A 139 -8.81 -1.01 -23.09
N LEU A 140 -7.66 -1.06 -22.44
CA LEU A 140 -6.42 -1.58 -23.04
C LEU A 140 -6.58 -3.05 -23.44
N ALA A 141 -7.20 -3.88 -22.58
CA ALA A 141 -7.51 -5.27 -22.89
C ALA A 141 -8.47 -5.40 -24.10
N ALA A 142 -9.51 -4.58 -24.16
CA ALA A 142 -10.45 -4.58 -25.28
C ALA A 142 -9.79 -4.13 -26.58
N MET A 143 -8.92 -3.12 -26.54
CA MET A 143 -8.18 -2.65 -27.73
C MET A 143 -7.18 -3.69 -28.22
N LEU A 144 -6.53 -4.44 -27.34
CA LEU A 144 -5.66 -5.56 -27.68
C LEU A 144 -6.44 -6.65 -28.44
N ASP A 145 -7.55 -7.14 -27.88
CA ASP A 145 -8.36 -8.17 -28.51
C ASP A 145 -8.99 -7.68 -29.83
N ASN A 146 -9.43 -6.42 -29.89
CA ASN A 146 -9.93 -5.83 -31.12
C ASN A 146 -8.83 -5.73 -32.21
N HIS A 147 -7.59 -5.36 -31.82
CA HIS A 147 -6.47 -5.34 -32.78
C HIS A 147 -6.21 -6.71 -33.40
N ILE A 148 -6.25 -7.78 -32.60
CA ILE A 148 -6.10 -9.16 -33.07
C ILE A 148 -7.26 -9.51 -34.00
N GLN A 149 -8.50 -9.20 -33.63
CA GLN A 149 -9.72 -9.47 -34.43
C GLN A 149 -9.72 -8.75 -35.79
N GLN A 150 -9.18 -7.54 -35.84
CA GLN A 150 -9.18 -6.68 -37.03
C GLN A 150 -7.95 -6.86 -37.94
N GLY A 151 -7.27 -7.98 -37.84
CA GLY A 151 -6.21 -8.37 -38.77
C GLY A 151 -4.80 -8.41 -38.18
N ASN A 152 -4.62 -8.13 -36.88
CA ASN A 152 -3.37 -8.35 -36.14
C ASN A 152 -2.10 -7.82 -36.85
N SER A 153 -2.12 -6.56 -37.28
CA SER A 153 -0.99 -5.96 -38.03
C SER A 153 0.31 -5.87 -37.25
N LEU A 154 0.25 -5.96 -35.90
CA LEU A 154 1.42 -6.04 -35.03
C LEU A 154 1.95 -7.46 -34.86
N ASN A 155 1.37 -8.44 -35.55
CA ASN A 155 1.77 -9.85 -35.51
C ASN A 155 1.86 -10.43 -34.10
N ILE A 156 0.88 -10.09 -33.23
CA ILE A 156 0.80 -10.56 -31.84
C ILE A 156 0.64 -12.08 -31.81
N ASP A 157 1.47 -12.78 -31.05
CA ASP A 157 1.26 -14.19 -30.72
C ASP A 157 0.15 -14.29 -29.66
N THR A 158 -1.01 -14.84 -30.03
CA THR A 158 -2.15 -14.97 -29.13
C THR A 158 -1.91 -15.88 -27.93
N ARG A 159 -0.80 -16.65 -27.93
CA ARG A 159 -0.32 -17.47 -26.79
C ARG A 159 0.61 -16.69 -25.86
N GLN A 160 0.99 -15.48 -26.22
CA GLN A 160 1.93 -14.64 -25.45
C GLN A 160 1.31 -13.29 -25.07
N ILE A 161 -0.01 -13.28 -24.85
CA ILE A 161 -0.71 -12.14 -24.26
C ILE A 161 -0.50 -12.19 -22.75
N ILE A 162 0.06 -11.10 -22.19
CA ILE A 162 0.36 -10.97 -20.76
C ILE A 162 -0.55 -9.98 -20.03
N TRP A 163 -1.19 -9.07 -20.78
CA TRP A 163 -2.12 -8.10 -20.20
C TRP A 163 -3.40 -8.78 -19.74
N LYS A 164 -3.80 -8.50 -18.50
CA LYS A 164 -4.96 -9.10 -17.84
C LYS A 164 -6.07 -8.06 -17.67
N ARG A 165 -7.31 -8.51 -17.66
CA ARG A 165 -8.45 -7.70 -17.23
C ARG A 165 -8.41 -7.47 -15.73
N CYS A 166 -9.16 -6.50 -15.21
CA CYS A 166 -9.28 -6.32 -13.78
C CYS A 166 -10.72 -6.04 -13.32
N LEU A 167 -10.95 -6.35 -12.04
CA LEU A 167 -12.20 -6.09 -11.34
C LEU A 167 -11.88 -5.80 -9.88
N ASP A 168 -12.50 -4.77 -9.29
CA ASP A 168 -12.28 -4.43 -7.89
C ASP A 168 -13.20 -5.23 -6.96
N MET A 169 -13.08 -6.55 -7.03
CA MET A 169 -13.81 -7.49 -6.18
C MET A 169 -13.01 -8.78 -6.01
N ASN A 170 -13.18 -9.46 -4.88
CA ASN A 170 -12.61 -10.78 -4.64
C ASN A 170 -13.45 -11.84 -5.35
N ASP A 171 -12.98 -12.36 -6.48
CA ASP A 171 -13.68 -13.37 -7.26
C ASP A 171 -12.73 -14.45 -7.80
N ARG A 172 -12.68 -15.59 -7.10
CA ARG A 172 -11.74 -16.68 -7.44
C ARG A 172 -12.01 -17.36 -8.77
N VAL A 173 -13.24 -17.32 -9.29
CA VAL A 173 -13.57 -17.98 -10.56
C VAL A 173 -13.01 -17.21 -11.76
N LEU A 174 -12.65 -15.94 -11.58
CA LEU A 174 -12.04 -15.10 -12.61
C LEU A 174 -10.52 -15.30 -12.75
N ARG A 175 -9.91 -16.15 -11.92
CA ARG A 175 -8.45 -16.42 -12.00
C ARG A 175 -8.02 -17.01 -13.32
N ASN A 176 -8.82 -17.93 -13.85
CA ASN A 176 -8.60 -18.55 -15.15
C ASN A 176 -9.96 -18.70 -15.83
N ILE A 177 -10.10 -18.06 -16.96
CA ILE A 177 -11.33 -18.05 -17.76
C ILE A 177 -11.01 -18.29 -19.24
N VAL A 178 -12.01 -18.60 -20.02
CA VAL A 178 -11.90 -18.66 -21.48
C VAL A 178 -12.70 -17.51 -22.07
N VAL A 179 -12.05 -16.73 -22.92
CA VAL A 179 -12.67 -15.59 -23.65
C VAL A 179 -12.79 -15.90 -25.15
N GLY A 180 -13.59 -15.12 -25.88
CA GLY A 180 -13.76 -15.23 -27.31
C GLY A 180 -14.56 -16.46 -27.75
N MET A 181 -15.32 -17.09 -26.85
CA MET A 181 -16.19 -18.22 -27.20
C MET A 181 -17.41 -17.75 -27.99
N GLY A 182 -17.82 -18.56 -28.95
CA GLY A 182 -18.96 -18.27 -29.82
C GLY A 182 -18.60 -18.37 -31.31
N SER A 183 -18.94 -17.38 -32.07
CA SER A 183 -18.62 -17.30 -33.51
C SER A 183 -17.26 -16.61 -33.73
N LYS A 184 -16.76 -16.64 -34.95
CA LYS A 184 -15.56 -15.87 -35.33
C LYS A 184 -15.72 -14.35 -35.15
N MET A 185 -16.93 -13.87 -34.92
CA MET A 185 -17.20 -12.46 -34.64
C MET A 185 -16.97 -12.09 -33.16
N ASP A 186 -16.87 -13.09 -32.29
CA ASP A 186 -16.73 -12.91 -30.84
C ASP A 186 -15.27 -12.88 -30.41
N GLY A 187 -14.32 -13.04 -31.33
CA GLY A 187 -12.88 -12.96 -31.06
C GLY A 187 -12.16 -14.30 -31.20
N TYR A 188 -10.93 -14.35 -30.73
CA TYR A 188 -10.11 -15.55 -30.68
C TYR A 188 -10.29 -16.26 -29.34
N VAL A 189 -10.60 -17.56 -29.38
CA VAL A 189 -10.72 -18.37 -28.16
C VAL A 189 -9.35 -18.54 -27.52
N ARG A 190 -9.21 -18.07 -26.27
CA ARG A 190 -7.99 -18.19 -25.50
C ARG A 190 -8.27 -18.18 -23.99
N GLU A 191 -7.33 -18.65 -23.22
CA GLU A 191 -7.31 -18.44 -21.79
C GLU A 191 -7.04 -16.96 -21.48
N ASP A 192 -7.72 -16.43 -20.47
CA ASP A 192 -7.51 -15.09 -19.93
C ASP A 192 -7.62 -15.12 -18.40
N HIS A 193 -7.28 -14.02 -17.76
CA HIS A 193 -7.26 -13.89 -16.32
C HIS A 193 -7.76 -12.51 -15.92
N PHE A 194 -8.36 -12.43 -14.72
CA PHE A 194 -8.58 -11.17 -14.05
C PHE A 194 -7.62 -11.01 -12.88
N VAL A 195 -7.21 -9.78 -12.62
CA VAL A 195 -6.55 -9.37 -11.39
C VAL A 195 -7.48 -8.41 -10.64
N ILE A 196 -7.32 -8.30 -9.34
CA ILE A 196 -7.99 -7.24 -8.58
C ILE A 196 -7.42 -5.87 -9.00
N SER A 197 -8.24 -4.81 -9.03
CA SER A 197 -7.82 -3.50 -9.55
C SER A 197 -6.56 -2.94 -8.88
N VAL A 198 -6.36 -3.23 -7.61
CA VAL A 198 -5.15 -2.84 -6.85
C VAL A 198 -3.87 -3.59 -7.25
N ALA A 199 -4.00 -4.66 -8.05
CA ALA A 199 -2.88 -5.40 -8.65
C ALA A 199 -2.60 -4.98 -10.10
N SER A 200 -3.44 -4.12 -10.69
CA SER A 200 -3.22 -3.58 -12.04
C SER A 200 -1.95 -2.72 -12.08
N GLU A 201 -1.17 -2.87 -13.16
CA GLU A 201 -0.04 -1.98 -13.41
C GLU A 201 -0.48 -0.51 -13.52
N ILE A 202 -1.71 -0.23 -13.99
CA ILE A 202 -2.24 1.14 -14.07
C ILE A 202 -2.39 1.76 -12.67
N MET A 203 -2.79 0.99 -11.66
CA MET A 203 -2.79 1.45 -10.26
C MET A 203 -1.37 1.86 -9.83
N ALA A 204 -0.36 1.06 -10.11
CA ALA A 204 1.02 1.37 -9.78
C ALA A 204 1.53 2.60 -10.56
N ILE A 205 1.21 2.71 -11.84
CA ILE A 205 1.55 3.87 -12.68
C ILE A 205 0.93 5.15 -12.12
N LEU A 206 -0.36 5.16 -11.82
CA LEU A 206 -1.05 6.32 -11.23
C LEU A 206 -0.38 6.76 -9.92
N CYS A 207 -0.01 5.81 -9.08
CA CYS A 207 0.66 6.10 -7.81
C CYS A 207 2.10 6.62 -7.96
N LEU A 208 2.79 6.29 -9.06
CA LEU A 208 4.18 6.69 -9.29
C LEU A 208 4.33 7.85 -10.29
N ALA A 209 3.25 8.28 -10.94
CA ALA A 209 3.24 9.42 -11.86
C ALA A 209 3.36 10.76 -11.11
N ASN A 210 4.15 11.68 -11.67
CA ASN A 210 4.32 13.03 -11.16
C ASN A 210 3.25 14.00 -11.70
N ASP A 211 2.90 13.86 -12.98
CA ASP A 211 1.97 14.71 -13.70
C ASP A 211 1.33 13.96 -14.89
N MET A 212 0.56 14.64 -15.72
CA MET A 212 -0.13 14.04 -16.86
C MET A 212 0.82 13.57 -17.96
N GLU A 213 1.92 14.27 -18.21
CA GLU A 213 2.89 13.89 -19.22
C GLU A 213 3.67 12.64 -18.77
N ASP A 214 4.10 12.60 -17.50
CA ASP A 214 4.72 11.42 -16.91
C ASP A 214 3.76 10.22 -16.86
N LEU A 215 2.46 10.46 -16.60
CA LEU A 215 1.43 9.42 -16.69
C LEU A 215 1.36 8.83 -18.10
N LYS A 216 1.28 9.67 -19.14
CA LYS A 216 1.25 9.21 -20.53
C LYS A 216 2.52 8.48 -20.94
N ASP A 217 3.69 8.98 -20.54
CA ASP A 217 4.98 8.31 -20.79
C ASP A 217 5.00 6.92 -20.18
N LYS A 218 4.58 6.78 -18.92
CA LYS A 218 4.49 5.49 -18.24
C LYS A 218 3.47 4.55 -18.90
N LEU A 219 2.27 5.04 -19.22
CA LEU A 219 1.25 4.24 -19.91
C LEU A 219 1.74 3.74 -21.27
N SER A 220 2.52 4.54 -22.00
CA SER A 220 3.06 4.19 -23.31
C SER A 220 3.96 2.94 -23.28
N LYS A 221 4.65 2.72 -22.16
CA LYS A 221 5.63 1.64 -21.94
C LYS A 221 5.02 0.32 -21.48
N ILE A 222 3.72 0.28 -21.14
CA ILE A 222 3.05 -0.96 -20.71
C ILE A 222 3.22 -2.01 -21.82
N VAL A 223 3.80 -3.15 -21.48
CA VAL A 223 3.92 -4.32 -22.36
C VAL A 223 2.64 -5.15 -22.22
N VAL A 224 1.93 -5.36 -23.31
CA VAL A 224 0.65 -6.09 -23.30
C VAL A 224 0.74 -7.51 -23.84
N ALA A 225 1.68 -7.75 -24.73
CA ALA A 225 1.89 -9.04 -25.40
C ALA A 225 3.28 -9.08 -26.04
N TYR A 226 3.62 -10.22 -26.63
CA TYR A 226 4.78 -10.36 -27.52
C TYR A 226 4.33 -10.74 -28.93
N SER A 227 5.05 -10.26 -29.94
CA SER A 227 4.85 -10.68 -31.32
C SER A 227 5.37 -12.11 -31.54
N VAL A 228 5.03 -12.70 -32.68
CA VAL A 228 5.54 -14.02 -33.11
C VAL A 228 7.08 -14.05 -33.17
N GLU A 229 7.71 -12.90 -33.42
CA GLU A 229 9.17 -12.74 -33.41
C GLU A 229 9.74 -12.51 -32.00
N GLY A 230 8.90 -12.53 -30.96
CA GLY A 230 9.32 -12.32 -29.55
C GLY A 230 9.56 -10.85 -29.16
N LYS A 231 9.14 -9.89 -29.98
CA LYS A 231 9.25 -8.46 -29.64
C LYS A 231 8.10 -8.01 -28.75
N PRO A 232 8.35 -7.18 -27.73
CA PRO A 232 7.27 -6.63 -26.90
C PRO A 232 6.35 -5.74 -27.72
N VAL A 233 5.05 -5.87 -27.47
CA VAL A 233 3.99 -5.00 -28.00
C VAL A 233 3.47 -4.17 -26.84
N THR A 234 3.40 -2.86 -27.03
CA THR A 234 3.08 -1.90 -25.97
C THR A 234 1.70 -1.25 -26.15
N ALA A 235 1.24 -0.56 -25.10
CA ALA A 235 0.03 0.25 -25.17
C ALA A 235 0.16 1.40 -26.20
N ALA A 236 1.40 1.91 -26.43
CA ALA A 236 1.67 2.89 -27.48
C ALA A 236 1.46 2.31 -28.87
N ASP A 237 1.91 1.07 -29.12
CA ASP A 237 1.72 0.38 -30.40
C ASP A 237 0.23 0.19 -30.72
N LEU A 238 -0.59 -0.05 -29.69
CA LEU A 238 -2.06 -0.14 -29.80
C LEU A 238 -2.75 1.24 -29.87
N LYS A 239 -1.99 2.35 -29.75
CA LYS A 239 -2.51 3.73 -29.74
C LYS A 239 -3.55 3.97 -28.62
N ALA A 240 -3.43 3.27 -27.49
CA ALA A 240 -4.37 3.31 -26.37
C ALA A 240 -4.12 4.47 -25.40
N VAL A 241 -2.90 5.01 -25.35
CA VAL A 241 -2.40 5.92 -24.32
C VAL A 241 -3.29 7.14 -24.10
N GLY A 242 -3.71 7.81 -25.18
CA GLY A 242 -4.55 9.01 -25.08
C GLY A 242 -5.91 8.75 -24.45
N ALA A 243 -6.57 7.65 -24.85
CA ALA A 243 -7.88 7.27 -24.29
C ALA A 243 -7.77 6.82 -22.84
N MET A 244 -6.71 6.07 -22.48
CA MET A 244 -6.43 5.71 -21.10
C MET A 244 -6.17 6.93 -20.22
N ALA A 245 -5.36 7.89 -20.70
CA ALA A 245 -5.09 9.14 -20.01
C ALA A 245 -6.35 9.99 -19.80
N ALA A 246 -7.26 10.01 -20.79
CA ALA A 246 -8.55 10.69 -20.66
C ALA A 246 -9.42 10.09 -19.54
N LEU A 247 -9.46 8.77 -19.40
CA LEU A 247 -10.16 8.09 -18.31
C LEU A 247 -9.52 8.38 -16.93
N LEU A 248 -8.20 8.54 -16.89
CA LEU A 248 -7.42 8.75 -15.66
C LEU A 248 -7.24 10.22 -15.28
N LYS A 249 -7.73 11.17 -16.08
CA LYS A 249 -7.48 12.61 -15.91
C LYS A 249 -7.81 13.11 -14.50
N ASP A 250 -9.02 12.82 -14.04
CA ASP A 250 -9.44 13.26 -12.71
C ASP A 250 -8.92 12.34 -11.60
N ALA A 251 -8.75 11.05 -11.90
CA ALA A 251 -8.15 10.09 -10.96
C ALA A 251 -6.68 10.42 -10.62
N LEU A 252 -5.96 11.17 -11.46
CA LEU A 252 -4.59 11.60 -11.18
C LEU A 252 -4.51 12.69 -10.09
N LYS A 253 -5.60 13.40 -9.82
CA LYS A 253 -5.68 14.42 -8.77
C LYS A 253 -5.86 13.77 -7.39
N PRO A 254 -5.02 14.08 -6.38
CA PRO A 254 -5.20 13.59 -5.02
C PRO A 254 -6.52 14.05 -4.39
N ASN A 255 -7.07 13.21 -3.52
CA ASN A 255 -8.26 13.52 -2.76
C ASN A 255 -7.92 14.08 -1.37
N LEU A 256 -8.70 15.05 -0.92
CA LEU A 256 -8.64 15.63 0.43
C LEU A 256 -9.91 15.27 1.20
N ILE A 257 -9.74 14.75 2.41
CA ILE A 257 -10.76 14.51 3.42
C ILE A 257 -10.24 14.92 4.80
N GLN A 258 -10.89 14.51 5.86
CA GLN A 258 -10.55 14.86 7.24
C GLN A 258 -10.54 13.65 8.15
N THR A 259 -9.87 13.75 9.29
CA THR A 259 -10.04 12.81 10.41
C THR A 259 -11.24 13.23 11.27
N LEU A 260 -11.64 12.38 12.22
CA LEU A 260 -12.66 12.73 13.23
C LEU A 260 -12.33 14.03 13.99
N GLU A 261 -11.07 14.38 14.14
CA GLU A 261 -10.60 15.60 14.80
C GLU A 261 -10.15 16.68 13.79
N HIS A 262 -10.62 16.57 12.53
CA HIS A 262 -10.42 17.55 11.46
C HIS A 262 -8.98 17.78 11.03
N THR A 263 -8.08 16.82 11.26
CA THR A 263 -6.75 16.83 10.64
C THR A 263 -6.90 16.55 9.16
N PRO A 264 -6.26 17.33 8.26
CA PRO A 264 -6.33 17.08 6.83
C PRO A 264 -5.71 15.71 6.45
N ALA A 265 -6.41 14.98 5.59
CA ALA A 265 -5.96 13.68 5.11
C ALA A 265 -6.03 13.62 3.57
N PHE A 266 -4.89 13.35 2.95
CA PHE A 266 -4.77 13.10 1.52
C PHE A 266 -4.92 11.61 1.28
N VAL A 267 -5.89 11.22 0.45
CA VAL A 267 -6.13 9.81 0.11
C VAL A 267 -6.01 9.64 -1.39
N HIS A 268 -5.10 8.79 -1.86
CA HIS A 268 -4.88 8.64 -3.29
C HIS A 268 -4.15 7.36 -3.66
N GLY A 269 -4.79 6.54 -4.49
CA GLY A 269 -4.30 5.25 -4.95
C GLY A 269 -4.22 4.19 -3.86
N GLY A 270 -4.22 2.91 -4.22
CA GLY A 270 -4.32 1.82 -3.25
C GLY A 270 -3.63 0.52 -3.66
N PRO A 271 -2.38 0.52 -4.18
CA PRO A 271 -1.71 -0.71 -4.59
C PRO A 271 -1.44 -1.60 -3.37
N PHE A 272 -1.58 -2.93 -3.53
CA PHE A 272 -1.28 -3.88 -2.47
C PHE A 272 0.23 -4.08 -2.31
N ALA A 273 0.70 -4.19 -1.05
CA ALA A 273 2.12 -4.33 -0.75
C ALA A 273 2.68 -5.74 -0.93
N ASN A 274 1.84 -6.77 -1.06
CA ASN A 274 2.26 -8.14 -1.31
C ASN A 274 2.35 -8.51 -2.81
N ILE A 275 1.91 -7.60 -3.71
CA ILE A 275 1.92 -7.81 -5.17
C ILE A 275 2.34 -6.57 -5.96
N ALA A 276 2.39 -5.40 -5.33
CA ALA A 276 2.83 -4.13 -5.88
C ALA A 276 3.58 -3.33 -4.80
N HIS A 277 3.86 -2.04 -5.01
CA HIS A 277 4.69 -1.26 -4.09
C HIS A 277 3.98 -0.81 -2.79
N GLY A 278 2.67 -0.97 -2.67
CA GLY A 278 1.94 -0.89 -1.40
C GLY A 278 1.87 0.46 -0.71
N CYS A 279 2.01 1.56 -1.44
CA CYS A 279 2.05 2.92 -0.91
C CYS A 279 1.05 3.82 -1.63
N ASN A 280 0.60 4.89 -0.96
CA ASN A 280 -0.17 5.94 -1.64
C ASN A 280 0.66 6.64 -2.72
N SER A 281 0.04 7.53 -3.49
CA SER A 281 0.70 8.16 -4.63
C SER A 281 1.86 9.09 -4.23
N VAL A 282 2.80 9.22 -5.15
CA VAL A 282 3.89 10.21 -5.09
C VAL A 282 3.31 11.63 -5.06
N ARG A 283 2.28 11.88 -5.87
CA ARG A 283 1.61 13.20 -5.92
C ARG A 283 1.02 13.60 -4.57
N ALA A 284 0.26 12.71 -3.93
CA ALA A 284 -0.33 12.98 -2.61
C ALA A 284 0.76 13.24 -1.55
N THR A 285 1.81 12.43 -1.51
CA THR A 285 2.89 12.60 -0.54
C THR A 285 3.68 13.90 -0.78
N LYS A 286 4.05 14.21 -2.03
CA LYS A 286 4.77 15.46 -2.35
C LYS A 286 3.92 16.68 -2.05
N LEU A 287 2.63 16.65 -2.40
CA LEU A 287 1.69 17.73 -2.12
C LEU A 287 1.55 17.96 -0.60
N ALA A 288 1.38 16.89 0.17
CA ALA A 288 1.32 16.97 1.63
C ALA A 288 2.59 17.58 2.22
N LEU A 289 3.78 17.18 1.73
CA LEU A 289 5.07 17.72 2.16
C LEU A 289 5.23 19.23 1.86
N LYS A 290 4.62 19.73 0.79
CA LYS A 290 4.65 21.16 0.44
C LYS A 290 3.68 22.03 1.24
N LEU A 291 2.66 21.40 1.84
CA LEU A 291 1.58 22.08 2.54
C LEU A 291 1.66 21.96 4.07
N SER A 292 2.43 21.01 4.59
CA SER A 292 2.46 20.70 6.02
C SER A 292 3.89 20.71 6.57
N ASP A 293 4.05 21.02 7.86
CA ASP A 293 5.33 20.92 8.54
C ASP A 293 5.70 19.45 8.82
N ILE A 294 4.69 18.61 9.10
CA ILE A 294 4.85 17.19 9.35
C ILE A 294 3.80 16.41 8.56
N VAL A 295 4.24 15.42 7.79
CA VAL A 295 3.39 14.49 7.06
C VAL A 295 3.55 13.10 7.63
N VAL A 296 2.44 12.49 8.02
CA VAL A 296 2.40 11.09 8.45
C VAL A 296 1.85 10.24 7.31
N THR A 297 2.59 9.25 6.87
CA THR A 297 2.16 8.32 5.82
C THR A 297 2.38 6.89 6.25
N GLU A 298 1.77 5.93 5.55
CA GLU A 298 1.94 4.52 5.86
C GLU A 298 2.32 3.70 4.62
N ALA A 299 2.93 2.54 4.88
CA ALA A 299 3.15 1.49 3.90
C ALA A 299 2.34 0.22 4.25
N GLY A 300 1.91 -0.54 3.25
CA GLY A 300 1.04 -1.70 3.43
C GLY A 300 1.73 -2.87 4.12
N PHE A 301 0.99 -3.61 4.93
CA PHE A 301 1.46 -4.78 5.67
C PHE A 301 2.64 -4.48 6.60
N GLY A 302 3.55 -5.44 6.78
CA GLY A 302 4.73 -5.32 7.63
C GLY A 302 5.89 -4.57 6.96
N ALA A 303 6.90 -4.25 7.77
CA ALA A 303 8.06 -3.50 7.32
C ALA A 303 8.90 -4.28 6.30
N ASP A 304 8.84 -5.60 6.33
CA ASP A 304 9.50 -6.49 5.37
C ASP A 304 8.94 -6.39 3.94
N LEU A 305 7.71 -5.92 3.78
CA LEU A 305 7.05 -5.73 2.49
C LEU A 305 6.80 -4.25 2.19
N GLY A 306 5.93 -3.62 2.96
CA GLY A 306 5.47 -2.27 2.65
C GLY A 306 6.55 -1.23 2.86
N ALA A 307 7.25 -1.23 4.00
CA ALA A 307 8.30 -0.24 4.24
C ALA A 307 9.51 -0.45 3.31
N GLU A 308 9.93 -1.70 3.07
CA GLU A 308 10.98 -1.99 2.10
C GLU A 308 10.65 -1.36 0.74
N LYS A 309 9.44 -1.61 0.20
CA LYS A 309 9.02 -1.05 -1.09
C LYS A 309 8.81 0.46 -1.08
N PHE A 310 8.38 1.02 0.05
CA PHE A 310 8.32 2.46 0.22
C PHE A 310 9.72 3.07 0.06
N LEU A 311 10.72 2.48 0.71
CA LEU A 311 12.09 2.97 0.74
C LEU A 311 12.81 2.70 -0.59
N ASP A 312 12.78 1.47 -1.10
CA ASP A 312 13.55 1.07 -2.28
C ASP A 312 12.83 1.33 -3.63
N ILE A 313 11.49 1.48 -3.65
CA ILE A 313 10.76 1.80 -4.89
C ILE A 313 10.24 3.23 -4.86
N LYS A 314 9.38 3.59 -3.91
CA LYS A 314 8.72 4.90 -3.91
C LYS A 314 9.71 6.03 -3.65
N CYS A 315 10.55 5.93 -2.63
CA CYS A 315 11.56 6.96 -2.33
C CYS A 315 12.53 7.13 -3.47
N ARG A 316 13.00 6.04 -4.08
CA ARG A 316 13.87 6.05 -5.26
C ARG A 316 13.24 6.78 -6.44
N LYS A 317 11.98 6.46 -6.77
CA LYS A 317 11.27 7.07 -7.91
C LYS A 317 10.87 8.52 -7.66
N ALA A 318 10.53 8.86 -6.44
CA ALA A 318 10.02 10.18 -6.08
C ALA A 318 11.10 11.19 -5.68
N GLY A 319 12.32 10.73 -5.35
CA GLY A 319 13.39 11.57 -4.82
C GLY A 319 13.03 12.13 -3.44
N ILE A 320 12.36 11.37 -2.60
CA ILE A 320 12.01 11.70 -1.21
C ILE A 320 12.59 10.68 -0.25
N SER A 321 12.69 11.04 1.02
CA SER A 321 13.08 10.12 2.09
C SER A 321 12.34 10.45 3.38
N PRO A 322 12.04 9.46 4.24
CA PRO A 322 11.48 9.74 5.54
C PRO A 322 12.54 10.35 6.49
N ASP A 323 12.08 11.22 7.39
CA ASP A 323 12.90 11.79 8.47
C ASP A 323 12.82 10.93 9.74
N ALA A 324 11.74 10.18 9.91
CA ALA A 324 11.56 9.21 10.97
C ALA A 324 10.67 8.04 10.52
N ILE A 325 10.84 6.88 11.14
CA ILE A 325 10.00 5.70 10.93
C ILE A 325 9.35 5.30 12.26
N VAL A 326 8.05 5.05 12.25
CA VAL A 326 7.30 4.50 13.38
C VAL A 326 6.98 3.04 13.09
N ILE A 327 7.41 2.12 13.95
CA ILE A 327 7.05 0.69 13.88
C ILE A 327 5.92 0.44 14.87
N VAL A 328 4.80 -0.04 14.37
CA VAL A 328 3.66 -0.44 15.20
C VAL A 328 3.76 -1.91 15.55
N ALA A 329 3.64 -2.22 16.83
CA ALA A 329 3.47 -3.57 17.34
C ALA A 329 2.29 -3.62 18.32
N THR A 330 1.82 -4.82 18.63
CA THR A 330 0.87 -5.09 19.71
C THR A 330 1.35 -6.25 20.55
N VAL A 331 1.06 -6.25 21.84
CA VAL A 331 1.34 -7.39 22.72
C VAL A 331 0.70 -8.68 22.17
N ARG A 332 -0.52 -8.58 21.65
CA ARG A 332 -1.24 -9.70 21.01
C ARG A 332 -0.49 -10.29 19.81
N ALA A 333 -0.01 -9.43 18.91
CA ALA A 333 0.71 -9.88 17.72
C ALA A 333 2.05 -10.52 18.08
N LEU A 334 2.74 -9.98 19.06
CA LEU A 334 3.99 -10.57 19.57
C LEU A 334 3.74 -11.92 20.22
N LYS A 335 2.72 -12.07 21.07
CA LYS A 335 2.33 -13.37 21.65
C LYS A 335 1.92 -14.38 20.57
N TYR A 336 1.20 -13.95 19.54
CA TYR A 336 0.86 -14.81 18.41
C TYR A 336 2.11 -15.31 17.66
N ASN A 337 3.08 -14.45 17.42
CA ASN A 337 4.38 -14.83 16.87
C ASN A 337 5.18 -15.75 17.82
N GLY A 338 4.89 -15.73 19.11
CA GLY A 338 5.41 -16.64 20.12
C GLY A 338 4.63 -17.95 20.25
N GLY A 339 3.64 -18.22 19.36
CA GLY A 339 2.91 -19.47 19.29
C GLY A 339 1.59 -19.52 20.07
N VAL A 340 1.11 -18.41 20.62
CA VAL A 340 -0.20 -18.36 21.33
C VAL A 340 -1.34 -18.39 20.34
N ALA A 341 -2.33 -19.24 20.58
CA ALA A 341 -3.54 -19.32 19.76
C ALA A 341 -4.37 -18.02 19.86
N LYS A 342 -5.07 -17.65 18.78
CA LYS A 342 -5.87 -16.42 18.72
C LYS A 342 -6.86 -16.26 19.87
N ALA A 343 -7.45 -17.35 20.36
CA ALA A 343 -8.43 -17.34 21.45
C ALA A 343 -7.82 -16.92 22.81
N ASP A 344 -6.52 -17.15 23.01
CA ASP A 344 -5.82 -16.98 24.29
C ASP A 344 -4.97 -15.71 24.38
N LEU A 345 -4.98 -14.88 23.30
CA LEU A 345 -4.14 -13.66 23.21
C LEU A 345 -4.45 -12.59 24.28
N ASN A 346 -5.63 -12.65 24.92
CA ASN A 346 -6.03 -11.71 25.96
C ASN A 346 -5.48 -12.06 27.35
N GLN A 347 -4.86 -13.23 27.51
CA GLN A 347 -4.27 -13.66 28.78
C GLN A 347 -2.79 -13.23 28.82
N GLU A 348 -2.32 -12.80 29.98
CA GLU A 348 -0.89 -12.50 30.19
C GLU A 348 -0.04 -13.74 29.87
N ASN A 349 1.00 -13.55 29.07
CA ASN A 349 1.95 -14.62 28.75
C ASN A 349 3.32 -14.05 28.37
N ILE A 350 4.13 -13.78 29.37
CA ILE A 350 5.48 -13.22 29.22
C ILE A 350 6.42 -14.16 28.45
N ASP A 351 6.30 -15.47 28.66
CA ASP A 351 7.18 -16.43 27.98
C ASP A 351 6.90 -16.48 26.47
N ALA A 352 5.65 -16.46 26.07
CA ALA A 352 5.27 -16.35 24.65
C ALA A 352 5.66 -14.99 24.07
N LEU A 353 5.54 -13.92 24.85
CA LEU A 353 5.98 -12.57 24.43
C LEU A 353 7.49 -12.54 24.18
N LYS A 354 8.30 -13.16 25.07
CA LYS A 354 9.75 -13.34 24.87
C LYS A 354 10.07 -14.17 23.63
N ALA A 355 9.30 -15.22 23.37
CA ALA A 355 9.49 -16.04 22.19
C ALA A 355 9.13 -15.31 20.88
N GLY A 356 8.13 -14.41 20.92
CA GLY A 356 7.64 -13.71 19.72
C GLY A 356 8.27 -12.35 19.45
N ILE A 357 8.94 -11.75 20.43
CA ILE A 357 9.58 -10.42 20.30
C ILE A 357 10.64 -10.38 19.18
N VAL A 358 11.21 -11.53 18.82
CA VAL A 358 12.20 -11.68 17.74
C VAL A 358 11.66 -11.24 16.37
N ASN A 359 10.34 -11.21 16.19
CA ASN A 359 9.73 -10.66 14.98
C ASN A 359 9.91 -9.13 14.94
N LEU A 360 9.64 -8.44 16.05
CA LEU A 360 9.90 -7.01 16.18
C LEU A 360 11.38 -6.69 16.06
N GLU A 361 12.24 -7.50 16.71
CA GLU A 361 13.70 -7.38 16.60
C GLU A 361 14.15 -7.34 15.14
N LYS A 362 13.71 -8.33 14.33
CA LYS A 362 14.09 -8.39 12.92
C LYS A 362 13.58 -7.19 12.12
N HIS A 363 12.38 -6.69 12.38
CA HIS A 363 11.86 -5.49 11.73
C HIS A 363 12.64 -4.22 12.11
N ILE A 364 13.08 -4.09 13.35
CA ILE A 364 13.96 -2.99 13.78
C ILE A 364 15.30 -3.08 13.05
N GLU A 365 15.97 -4.25 13.05
CA GLU A 365 17.22 -4.47 12.33
C GLU A 365 17.10 -4.15 10.84
N ASN A 366 16.00 -4.55 10.21
CA ASN A 366 15.72 -4.27 8.80
C ASN A 366 15.72 -2.75 8.52
N LEU A 367 15.01 -1.99 9.34
CA LEU A 367 14.85 -0.55 9.13
C LEU A 367 16.08 0.26 9.55
N GLN A 368 16.87 -0.22 10.50
CA GLN A 368 18.16 0.38 10.86
C GLN A 368 19.13 0.43 9.67
N GLN A 369 19.04 -0.52 8.72
CA GLN A 369 19.89 -0.54 7.53
C GLN A 369 19.69 0.69 6.62
N TYR A 370 18.53 1.33 6.68
CA TYR A 370 18.22 2.51 5.89
C TYR A 370 18.69 3.83 6.51
N GLY A 371 19.24 3.80 7.72
CA GLY A 371 19.81 4.99 8.38
C GLY A 371 18.79 6.06 8.81
N VAL A 372 17.53 5.69 8.98
CA VAL A 372 16.45 6.58 9.43
C VAL A 372 16.15 6.31 10.90
N PRO A 373 15.99 7.34 11.76
CA PRO A 373 15.62 7.17 13.15
C PRO A 373 14.30 6.42 13.33
N ILE A 374 14.24 5.53 14.32
CA ILE A 374 13.09 4.64 14.55
C ILE A 374 12.46 4.95 15.90
N VAL A 375 11.13 5.06 15.90
CA VAL A 375 10.29 5.05 17.09
C VAL A 375 9.43 3.79 17.04
N VAL A 376 9.46 2.97 18.07
CA VAL A 376 8.54 1.82 18.21
C VAL A 376 7.36 2.24 19.06
N THR A 377 6.15 1.93 18.60
CA THR A 377 4.93 2.17 19.38
C THR A 377 4.17 0.87 19.61
N LEU A 378 3.72 0.67 20.83
CA LEU A 378 2.70 -0.33 21.13
C LEU A 378 1.32 0.31 21.01
N ASN A 379 0.52 -0.24 20.11
CA ASN A 379 -0.92 0.02 20.06
C ASN A 379 -1.56 -0.77 21.20
N GLN A 380 -1.76 -0.11 22.34
CA GLN A 380 -2.16 -0.73 23.60
C GLN A 380 -3.64 -1.12 23.59
N PHE A 381 -3.91 -2.34 24.06
CA PHE A 381 -5.27 -2.84 24.33
C PHE A 381 -5.54 -2.91 25.83
N VAL A 382 -6.81 -2.86 26.21
CA VAL A 382 -7.27 -2.90 27.64
C VAL A 382 -6.81 -4.17 28.37
N THR A 383 -6.49 -5.23 27.63
CA THR A 383 -6.06 -6.52 28.18
C THR A 383 -4.54 -6.65 28.35
N ASP A 384 -3.77 -5.67 27.87
CA ASP A 384 -2.32 -5.70 28.00
C ASP A 384 -1.92 -5.37 29.44
N THR A 385 -1.05 -6.20 30.03
CA THR A 385 -0.63 -6.01 31.40
C THR A 385 0.61 -5.11 31.49
N GLU A 386 0.82 -4.49 32.65
CA GLU A 386 1.98 -3.63 32.90
C GLU A 386 3.30 -4.40 32.72
N ALA A 387 3.31 -5.68 33.11
CA ALA A 387 4.50 -6.53 32.94
C ALA A 387 4.82 -6.77 31.45
N GLU A 388 3.81 -6.99 30.63
CA GLU A 388 3.98 -7.15 29.18
C GLU A 388 4.45 -5.86 28.50
N LEU A 389 3.86 -4.72 28.87
CA LEU A 389 4.22 -3.41 28.33
C LEU A 389 5.65 -3.04 28.69
N SER A 390 6.03 -3.19 29.99
CA SER A 390 7.37 -2.89 30.49
C SER A 390 8.44 -3.75 29.82
N PHE A 391 8.15 -5.04 29.61
CA PHE A 391 9.07 -5.93 28.92
C PHE A 391 9.37 -5.47 27.48
N VAL A 392 8.35 -5.09 26.71
CA VAL A 392 8.55 -4.62 25.34
C VAL A 392 9.28 -3.29 25.32
N GLN A 393 8.94 -2.37 26.21
CA GLN A 393 9.63 -1.08 26.33
C GLN A 393 11.13 -1.27 26.61
N GLU A 394 11.49 -2.04 27.64
CA GLU A 394 12.88 -2.32 27.97
C GLU A 394 13.64 -2.96 26.80
N PHE A 395 13.00 -3.90 26.10
CA PHE A 395 13.58 -4.55 24.93
C PHE A 395 13.89 -3.54 23.82
N VAL A 396 12.95 -2.67 23.47
CA VAL A 396 13.09 -1.67 22.41
C VAL A 396 14.17 -0.64 22.75
N GLU A 397 14.18 -0.15 23.99
CA GLU A 397 15.18 0.80 24.47
C GLU A 397 16.60 0.18 24.46
N ASN A 398 16.73 -1.10 24.81
CA ASN A 398 17.99 -1.84 24.72
C ASN A 398 18.48 -2.02 23.26
N MET A 399 17.58 -2.00 22.27
CA MET A 399 17.95 -1.97 20.85
C MET A 399 18.34 -0.56 20.35
N GLY A 400 18.34 0.44 21.22
CA GLY A 400 18.68 1.82 20.88
C GLY A 400 17.59 2.57 20.11
N CYS A 401 16.34 2.11 20.18
CA CYS A 401 15.19 2.77 19.58
C CYS A 401 14.39 3.54 20.62
N ASP A 402 13.72 4.62 20.17
CA ASP A 402 12.75 5.32 21.00
C ASP A 402 11.46 4.51 21.12
N PHE A 403 10.77 4.67 22.25
CA PHE A 403 9.53 3.95 22.54
C PHE A 403 8.43 4.90 23.02
N ALA A 404 7.18 4.61 22.60
CA ALA A 404 5.99 5.27 23.13
C ALA A 404 4.78 4.33 23.11
N LEU A 405 3.90 4.46 24.09
CA LEU A 405 2.59 3.81 24.11
C LEU A 405 1.57 4.66 23.34
N ALA A 406 0.60 4.02 22.69
CA ALA A 406 -0.51 4.70 22.02
C ALA A 406 -1.85 4.03 22.36
N LYS A 407 -2.88 4.84 22.67
CA LYS A 407 -4.26 4.43 22.96
C LYS A 407 -5.25 5.10 22.01
N VAL A 408 -4.83 5.31 20.76
CA VAL A 408 -5.57 6.15 19.80
C VAL A 408 -6.91 5.57 19.38
N TRP A 409 -7.08 4.24 19.44
CA TRP A 409 -8.37 3.62 19.13
C TRP A 409 -9.46 4.09 20.09
N GLU A 410 -9.15 4.14 21.37
CA GLU A 410 -10.09 4.52 22.43
C GLU A 410 -10.21 6.04 22.62
N GLN A 411 -9.08 6.77 22.48
CA GLN A 411 -8.94 8.16 22.92
C GLN A 411 -8.64 9.14 21.77
N GLY A 412 -8.64 8.66 20.52
CA GLY A 412 -8.30 9.52 19.38
C GLY A 412 -6.91 10.15 19.50
N GLY A 413 -6.79 11.41 19.09
CA GLY A 413 -5.54 12.15 19.17
C GLY A 413 -4.96 12.29 20.57
N GLU A 414 -5.80 12.37 21.61
CA GLU A 414 -5.34 12.44 23.00
C GLU A 414 -4.50 11.21 23.37
N GLY A 415 -4.98 10.02 22.97
CA GLY A 415 -4.25 8.77 23.17
C GLY A 415 -2.96 8.62 22.36
N GLY A 416 -2.69 9.55 21.46
CA GLY A 416 -1.48 9.61 20.62
C GLY A 416 -0.45 10.66 21.04
N ILE A 417 -0.72 11.47 22.06
CA ILE A 417 0.15 12.60 22.44
C ILE A 417 1.57 12.12 22.80
N ALA A 418 1.71 11.08 23.63
CA ALA A 418 3.03 10.56 24.00
C ALA A 418 3.86 10.09 22.77
N LEU A 419 3.19 9.46 21.79
CA LEU A 419 3.82 9.07 20.53
C LEU A 419 4.20 10.32 19.71
N ALA A 420 3.32 11.30 19.62
CA ALA A 420 3.57 12.52 18.87
C ALA A 420 4.72 13.34 19.45
N GLU A 421 4.81 13.47 20.78
CA GLU A 421 5.93 14.11 21.47
C GLU A 421 7.25 13.42 21.15
N LYS A 422 7.28 12.08 21.20
CA LYS A 422 8.47 11.30 20.87
C LYS A 422 8.87 11.44 19.40
N VAL A 423 7.91 11.44 18.48
CA VAL A 423 8.16 11.68 17.04
C VAL A 423 8.71 13.09 16.81
N VAL A 424 8.14 14.12 17.44
CA VAL A 424 8.64 15.50 17.33
C VAL A 424 10.06 15.61 17.88
N ASP A 425 10.34 15.03 19.04
CA ASP A 425 11.69 14.99 19.62
C ASP A 425 12.71 14.38 18.66
N VAL A 426 12.35 13.24 18.04
CA VAL A 426 13.21 12.57 17.04
C VAL A 426 13.43 13.44 15.82
N LEU A 427 12.39 14.09 15.29
CA LEU A 427 12.49 14.97 14.12
C LEU A 427 13.34 16.22 14.37
N GLU A 428 13.35 16.74 15.60
CA GLU A 428 14.11 17.92 16.00
C GLU A 428 15.56 17.59 16.36
N ASN A 429 15.82 16.43 17.01
CA ASN A 429 17.10 16.11 17.61
C ASN A 429 17.91 15.02 16.91
N LYS A 430 17.31 14.23 16.02
CA LYS A 430 17.99 13.18 15.25
C LYS A 430 17.98 13.52 13.77
N LYS A 431 19.03 13.12 13.06
CA LYS A 431 19.14 13.32 11.61
C LYS A 431 19.08 11.97 10.91
N ALA A 432 18.23 11.84 9.91
CA ALA A 432 18.23 10.71 9.00
C ALA A 432 19.45 10.77 8.05
N ASP A 433 20.11 9.63 7.88
CA ASP A 433 21.15 9.39 6.87
C ASP A 433 20.66 8.29 5.92
N PHE A 434 19.59 8.62 5.17
CA PHE A 434 18.86 7.66 4.35
C PHE A 434 19.73 7.02 3.29
N LYS A 435 19.69 5.69 3.21
CA LYS A 435 20.42 4.86 2.24
C LYS A 435 19.47 3.84 1.61
N MET A 436 19.65 3.61 0.32
CA MET A 436 18.96 2.53 -0.39
C MET A 436 19.59 1.18 -0.01
N LEU A 437 18.80 0.11 -0.07
CA LEU A 437 19.27 -1.24 0.26
C LEU A 437 20.22 -1.79 -0.83
N TYR A 438 20.03 -1.37 -2.07
CA TYR A 438 20.81 -1.79 -3.23
C TYR A 438 20.88 -0.68 -4.29
N GLU A 439 21.91 -0.75 -5.15
CA GLU A 439 22.13 0.20 -6.25
C GLU A 439 21.37 -0.21 -7.53
N ASP A 440 21.10 0.75 -8.41
CA ASP A 440 20.34 0.53 -9.65
C ASP A 440 21.09 -0.39 -10.65
N ASP A 441 22.42 -0.35 -10.68
CA ASP A 441 23.28 -1.10 -11.61
C ASP A 441 23.53 -2.55 -11.18
N MET A 442 23.09 -2.97 -9.99
CA MET A 442 23.13 -4.37 -9.59
C MET A 442 22.24 -5.23 -10.50
N SER A 443 22.60 -6.50 -10.71
CA SER A 443 21.74 -7.44 -11.43
C SER A 443 20.41 -7.67 -10.73
N LEU A 444 19.38 -8.07 -11.46
CA LEU A 444 18.06 -8.38 -10.85
C LEU A 444 18.18 -9.50 -9.82
N GLU A 445 19.01 -10.53 -10.10
CA GLU A 445 19.28 -11.61 -9.17
C GLU A 445 19.95 -11.11 -7.88
N ASP A 446 20.92 -10.21 -7.98
CA ASP A 446 21.61 -9.65 -6.81
C ASP A 446 20.66 -8.75 -5.98
N LYS A 447 19.78 -7.98 -6.62
CA LYS A 447 18.74 -7.20 -5.93
C LYS A 447 17.78 -8.12 -5.15
N ILE A 448 17.28 -9.18 -5.80
CA ILE A 448 16.41 -10.19 -5.19
C ILE A 448 17.13 -10.88 -4.03
N HIS A 449 18.38 -11.28 -4.23
CA HIS A 449 19.20 -11.91 -3.19
C HIS A 449 19.43 -10.97 -2.00
N THR A 450 19.69 -9.69 -2.26
CA THR A 450 19.90 -8.68 -1.22
C THR A 450 18.64 -8.50 -0.36
N ILE A 451 17.46 -8.39 -0.98
CA ILE A 451 16.20 -8.29 -0.23
C ILE A 451 15.96 -9.57 0.57
N ALA A 452 16.11 -10.74 -0.05
CA ALA A 452 15.86 -12.03 0.59
C ALA A 452 16.76 -12.25 1.82
N THR A 453 18.05 -11.95 1.71
CA THR A 453 19.00 -12.20 2.80
C THR A 453 18.98 -11.11 3.86
N LYS A 454 18.99 -9.84 3.47
CA LYS A 454 19.05 -8.72 4.44
C LYS A 454 17.73 -8.47 5.13
N ILE A 455 16.60 -8.48 4.37
CA ILE A 455 15.28 -8.14 4.92
C ILE A 455 14.58 -9.37 5.47
N TYR A 456 14.53 -10.48 4.72
CA TYR A 456 13.80 -11.66 5.16
C TYR A 456 14.62 -12.58 6.07
N GLY A 457 15.95 -12.50 6.00
CA GLY A 457 16.86 -13.37 6.76
C GLY A 457 17.01 -14.75 6.14
N ALA A 458 16.73 -14.91 4.84
CA ALA A 458 16.94 -16.15 4.11
C ALA A 458 18.44 -16.45 3.90
N ASN A 459 18.78 -17.72 3.75
CA ASN A 459 20.14 -18.15 3.39
C ASN A 459 20.46 -17.86 1.92
N GLY A 460 19.43 -17.91 1.04
CA GLY A 460 19.59 -17.69 -0.40
C GLY A 460 18.25 -17.65 -1.14
N VAL A 461 18.35 -17.70 -2.47
CA VAL A 461 17.20 -17.67 -3.38
C VAL A 461 17.26 -18.80 -4.37
N ASN A 462 16.19 -19.57 -4.47
CA ASN A 462 16.00 -20.60 -5.48
C ASN A 462 15.07 -20.08 -6.59
N TYR A 463 15.40 -20.39 -7.83
CA TYR A 463 14.62 -19.97 -8.99
C TYR A 463 14.14 -21.19 -9.78
N THR A 464 12.88 -21.17 -10.22
CA THR A 464 12.41 -22.12 -11.23
C THR A 464 13.12 -21.85 -12.56
N ALA A 465 13.13 -22.85 -13.46
CA ALA A 465 13.68 -22.67 -14.80
C ALA A 465 12.96 -21.55 -15.59
N ALA A 466 11.65 -21.39 -15.37
CA ALA A 466 10.84 -20.33 -15.95
C ALA A 466 11.29 -18.94 -15.44
N ALA A 467 11.43 -18.79 -14.12
CA ALA A 467 11.86 -17.54 -13.51
C ALA A 467 13.26 -17.10 -13.99
N LYS A 468 14.21 -18.04 -14.11
CA LYS A 468 15.54 -17.74 -14.67
C LYS A 468 15.47 -17.23 -16.10
N LYS A 469 14.68 -17.89 -16.94
CA LYS A 469 14.49 -17.47 -18.34
C LYS A 469 13.84 -16.08 -18.42
N GLN A 470 12.86 -15.81 -17.57
CA GLN A 470 12.18 -14.51 -17.51
C GLN A 470 13.14 -13.39 -17.06
N LEU A 471 13.96 -13.61 -16.02
CA LEU A 471 14.99 -12.66 -15.58
C LEU A 471 15.95 -12.30 -16.71
N GLN A 472 16.43 -13.32 -17.46
CA GLN A 472 17.30 -13.10 -18.62
C GLN A 472 16.58 -12.28 -19.69
N THR A 473 15.34 -12.65 -20.05
CA THR A 473 14.55 -11.92 -21.06
C THR A 473 14.33 -10.47 -20.66
N ILE A 474 13.97 -10.20 -19.39
CA ILE A 474 13.76 -8.84 -18.87
C ILE A 474 15.07 -8.03 -18.94
N THR A 475 16.19 -8.64 -18.60
CA THR A 475 17.52 -8.00 -18.69
C THR A 475 17.89 -7.68 -20.14
N ASP A 476 17.69 -8.62 -21.07
CA ASP A 476 17.98 -8.44 -22.50
C ASP A 476 17.11 -7.36 -23.15
N LEU A 477 15.89 -7.14 -22.63
CA LEU A 477 15.00 -6.06 -23.03
C LEU A 477 15.38 -4.70 -22.45
N GLY A 478 16.46 -4.61 -21.65
CA GLY A 478 16.96 -3.37 -21.08
C GLY A 478 16.34 -2.96 -19.74
N PHE A 479 15.61 -3.85 -19.08
CA PHE A 479 14.96 -3.57 -17.78
C PHE A 479 15.77 -4.02 -16.56
N GLY A 480 17.03 -4.42 -16.74
CA GLY A 480 17.90 -4.93 -15.66
C GLY A 480 18.17 -3.92 -14.53
N ASN A 481 18.12 -2.62 -14.82
CA ASN A 481 18.38 -1.55 -13.84
C ASN A 481 17.14 -1.17 -12.99
N LEU A 482 15.97 -1.76 -13.26
CA LEU A 482 14.76 -1.46 -12.51
C LEU A 482 14.84 -2.00 -11.07
N PRO A 483 14.21 -1.34 -10.09
CA PRO A 483 14.06 -1.89 -8.75
C PRO A 483 13.17 -3.13 -8.77
N VAL A 484 13.30 -3.96 -7.74
CA VAL A 484 12.56 -5.21 -7.60
C VAL A 484 11.44 -5.07 -6.56
N CYS A 485 10.27 -5.56 -6.92
CA CYS A 485 9.11 -5.71 -6.05
C CYS A 485 8.92 -7.20 -5.73
N MET A 486 9.30 -7.61 -4.53
CA MET A 486 9.07 -8.98 -4.06
C MET A 486 7.60 -9.19 -3.73
N ALA A 487 6.93 -10.09 -4.45
CA ALA A 487 5.56 -10.52 -4.16
C ALA A 487 5.60 -11.78 -3.27
N LYS A 488 5.32 -11.60 -2.00
CA LYS A 488 5.47 -12.61 -0.93
C LYS A 488 4.27 -12.58 0.00
N THR A 489 4.04 -13.68 0.74
CA THR A 489 3.08 -13.67 1.84
C THR A 489 3.40 -12.56 2.84
N GLN A 490 2.37 -11.91 3.34
CA GLN A 490 2.51 -10.86 4.36
C GLN A 490 2.64 -11.42 5.79
N TYR A 491 2.33 -12.69 6.01
CA TYR A 491 2.19 -13.27 7.35
C TYR A 491 3.49 -13.80 7.95
N SER A 492 4.56 -13.82 7.19
CA SER A 492 5.86 -14.34 7.61
C SER A 492 7.00 -13.57 6.94
N LEU A 493 8.17 -13.54 7.56
CA LEU A 493 9.40 -13.11 6.91
C LEU A 493 9.83 -14.10 5.79
N SER A 494 9.46 -15.39 5.91
CA SER A 494 9.64 -16.39 4.86
C SER A 494 8.55 -16.30 3.78
N ASP A 495 8.69 -17.05 2.68
CA ASP A 495 7.64 -17.29 1.69
C ASP A 495 6.63 -18.39 2.11
N ASP A 496 6.85 -19.00 3.27
CA ASP A 496 5.93 -19.92 3.95
C ASP A 496 5.20 -19.19 5.09
N GLN A 497 3.90 -18.95 4.92
CA GLN A 497 3.07 -18.22 5.89
C GLN A 497 2.92 -18.91 7.26
N THR A 498 3.29 -20.18 7.38
CA THR A 498 3.20 -20.92 8.64
C THR A 498 4.41 -20.70 9.55
N LYS A 499 5.51 -20.16 9.02
CA LYS A 499 6.73 -19.85 9.76
C LYS A 499 6.62 -18.49 10.43
N LEU A 500 6.18 -18.49 11.70
CA LEU A 500 5.99 -17.27 12.50
C LEU A 500 7.29 -16.80 13.17
N GLY A 501 7.25 -15.61 13.76
CA GLY A 501 8.36 -15.03 14.52
C GLY A 501 9.53 -14.61 13.61
N ARG A 502 10.70 -15.18 13.85
CA ARG A 502 11.92 -14.95 13.08
C ARG A 502 12.43 -16.28 12.53
N PRO A 503 11.88 -16.76 11.39
CA PRO A 503 12.34 -18.01 10.79
C PRO A 503 13.84 -17.95 10.44
N ALA A 504 14.50 -19.11 10.56
CA ALA A 504 15.90 -19.32 10.20
C ALA A 504 16.02 -20.54 9.27
N ASP A 505 17.16 -20.71 8.66
CA ASP A 505 17.51 -21.86 7.82
C ASP A 505 16.49 -22.14 6.69
N PHE A 506 16.18 -21.07 5.91
CA PHE A 506 15.28 -21.17 4.75
C PHE A 506 15.82 -20.40 3.55
N ASP A 507 15.42 -20.79 2.37
CA ASP A 507 15.60 -20.06 1.12
C ASP A 507 14.26 -19.49 0.64
N ILE A 508 14.31 -18.38 -0.10
CA ILE A 508 13.16 -17.85 -0.84
C ILE A 508 13.08 -18.54 -2.21
N SER A 509 11.88 -18.98 -2.59
CA SER A 509 11.63 -19.64 -3.87
C SER A 509 10.90 -18.72 -4.85
N VAL A 510 11.62 -18.18 -5.83
CA VAL A 510 11.05 -17.36 -6.91
C VAL A 510 10.55 -18.28 -8.02
N ARG A 511 9.24 -18.25 -8.26
CA ARG A 511 8.58 -19.14 -9.25
C ARG A 511 8.30 -18.46 -10.58
N ASP A 512 8.12 -17.14 -10.57
CA ASP A 512 7.73 -16.35 -11.74
C ASP A 512 8.26 -14.93 -11.62
N VAL A 513 8.62 -14.30 -12.75
CA VAL A 513 9.11 -12.92 -12.78
C VAL A 513 8.51 -12.20 -13.98
N TYR A 514 8.02 -11.00 -13.79
CA TYR A 514 7.54 -10.14 -14.87
C TYR A 514 7.90 -8.68 -14.65
N VAL A 515 7.86 -7.89 -15.70
CA VAL A 515 8.14 -6.46 -15.63
C VAL A 515 6.85 -5.66 -15.74
N ASN A 516 6.66 -4.73 -14.81
CA ASN A 516 5.72 -3.62 -14.93
C ASN A 516 6.49 -2.44 -15.54
N ALA A 517 6.65 -2.48 -16.87
CA ALA A 517 7.54 -1.58 -17.60
C ALA A 517 7.11 -0.11 -17.49
N GLY A 518 5.81 0.15 -17.49
CA GLY A 518 5.24 1.48 -17.31
C GLY A 518 5.43 2.00 -15.88
N ALA A 519 5.17 1.17 -14.87
CA ALA A 519 5.41 1.51 -13.47
C ALA A 519 6.92 1.58 -13.14
N GLY A 520 7.74 0.88 -13.91
CA GLY A 520 9.20 0.92 -13.81
C GLY A 520 9.75 0.11 -12.63
N PHE A 521 9.25 -1.12 -12.42
CA PHE A 521 9.82 -2.11 -11.51
C PHE A 521 9.58 -3.54 -12.01
N VAL A 522 10.42 -4.46 -11.54
CA VAL A 522 10.29 -5.90 -11.82
C VAL A 522 9.61 -6.57 -10.63
N VAL A 523 8.65 -7.44 -10.89
CA VAL A 523 7.94 -8.21 -9.86
C VAL A 523 8.49 -9.63 -9.83
N ALA A 524 8.98 -10.07 -8.67
CA ALA A 524 9.41 -11.43 -8.40
C ALA A 524 8.39 -12.14 -7.50
N ILE A 525 7.71 -13.15 -8.03
CA ILE A 525 6.65 -13.86 -7.32
C ILE A 525 7.23 -15.05 -6.57
N THR A 526 6.97 -15.12 -5.28
CA THR A 526 7.35 -16.22 -4.40
C THR A 526 6.12 -16.99 -3.91
N GLY A 527 6.30 -18.23 -3.52
CA GLY A 527 5.25 -19.03 -2.88
C GLY A 527 3.93 -19.07 -3.68
N SER A 528 2.79 -18.99 -2.99
CA SER A 528 1.43 -19.14 -3.55
C SER A 528 0.67 -17.80 -3.67
N ILE A 529 1.35 -16.71 -3.97
CA ILE A 529 0.72 -15.38 -4.09
C ILE A 529 -0.30 -15.36 -5.24
N MET A 530 -1.45 -14.76 -4.99
CA MET A 530 -2.55 -14.62 -5.94
C MET A 530 -2.88 -13.15 -6.18
N THR A 531 -3.03 -12.78 -7.44
CA THR A 531 -3.40 -11.42 -7.88
C THR A 531 -4.91 -11.22 -7.99
N MET A 532 -5.71 -12.30 -7.83
CA MET A 532 -7.17 -12.26 -7.67
C MET A 532 -7.54 -13.02 -6.40
N PRO A 533 -7.79 -12.33 -5.28
CA PRO A 533 -8.25 -12.95 -4.03
C PRO A 533 -9.63 -13.59 -4.20
N GLY A 534 -9.95 -14.56 -3.36
CA GLY A 534 -11.30 -15.10 -3.27
C GLY A 534 -12.00 -14.61 -2.00
N LEU A 535 -13.32 -14.62 -2.00
CA LEU A 535 -14.09 -14.41 -0.78
C LEU A 535 -13.79 -15.53 0.24
N PRO A 536 -13.71 -15.22 1.55
CA PRO A 536 -13.54 -16.21 2.61
C PRO A 536 -14.82 -17.06 2.78
N LYS A 537 -14.76 -18.05 3.69
CA LYS A 537 -15.91 -18.91 3.97
C LYS A 537 -17.12 -18.12 4.48
N VAL A 538 -16.89 -17.09 5.28
CA VAL A 538 -17.89 -16.13 5.75
C VAL A 538 -17.38 -14.75 5.35
N PRO A 539 -17.84 -14.19 4.22
CA PRO A 539 -17.42 -12.86 3.79
C PRO A 539 -18.05 -11.76 4.65
N ALA A 540 -17.36 -10.63 4.79
CA ALA A 540 -17.88 -9.46 5.49
C ALA A 540 -19.22 -8.97 4.90
N ALA A 541 -19.43 -9.20 3.61
CA ALA A 541 -20.66 -8.89 2.90
C ALA A 541 -21.94 -9.46 3.54
N GLU A 542 -21.85 -10.60 4.25
CA GLU A 542 -23.01 -11.19 4.92
C GLU A 542 -23.54 -10.34 6.10
N GLY A 543 -22.69 -9.49 6.67
CA GLY A 543 -23.03 -8.61 7.79
C GLY A 543 -23.34 -7.17 7.39
N ILE A 544 -23.15 -6.80 6.12
CA ILE A 544 -23.38 -5.43 5.63
C ILE A 544 -24.81 -5.30 5.14
N ASP A 545 -25.52 -4.25 5.62
CA ASP A 545 -26.90 -3.96 5.23
C ASP A 545 -27.17 -2.45 5.24
N VAL A 546 -28.32 -2.04 4.74
CA VAL A 546 -28.84 -0.68 4.84
C VAL A 546 -30.10 -0.70 5.70
N VAL A 547 -30.04 -0.08 6.87
CA VAL A 547 -31.13 0.01 7.83
C VAL A 547 -31.42 1.48 8.11
N ASP A 548 -32.65 1.92 7.92
CA ASP A 548 -33.08 3.32 8.10
C ASP A 548 -32.17 4.32 7.37
N ASP A 549 -31.87 4.02 6.11
CA ASP A 549 -30.99 4.80 5.21
C ASP A 549 -29.53 4.96 5.72
N LYS A 550 -29.11 4.08 6.63
CA LYS A 550 -27.74 4.02 7.14
C LYS A 550 -27.12 2.68 6.84
N ILE A 551 -25.84 2.69 6.45
CA ILE A 551 -25.07 1.47 6.28
C ILE A 551 -24.72 0.91 7.66
N VAL A 552 -24.93 -0.39 7.84
CA VAL A 552 -24.56 -1.13 9.05
C VAL A 552 -23.63 -2.28 8.69
N GLY A 553 -22.83 -2.74 9.64
CA GLY A 553 -21.94 -3.88 9.45
C GLY A 553 -20.69 -3.60 8.61
N LEU A 554 -20.45 -2.36 8.19
CA LEU A 554 -19.23 -1.94 7.51
C LEU A 554 -18.16 -1.62 8.57
N PHE A 555 -17.53 -2.64 9.14
CA PHE A 555 -16.51 -2.62 10.24
C PHE A 555 -17.00 -2.19 11.63
#